data_9ebe179d66b828559f6d903533988750
#
_entry.id   9ebe179d66b828559f6d903533988750
#
_cell.length_a   1.000
_cell.length_b   1.000
_cell.length_c   1.000
_cell.angle_alpha   90.00
_cell.angle_beta   90.00
_cell.angle_gamma   90.00
#
_symmetry.space_group_name_H-M   'P 1'
#
loop_
_entity.id
_entity.type
_entity.pdbx_description
1 polymer ?
#
loop_
_entity_poly.entity_id
_entity_poly.type
_entity_poly.pdbx_seq_one_letter_code
_entity_poly.pdbx_strand_id
1 'polypeptide(L)'
;MKKNVIVSLADANYYPLLTELINSIKRFEKSRDIAICILDAGLSDQQKSELSSKVDEIKSAEWDIEVPDNKIKGREWLKSQVSRAFLPKYFPDYEKYLWIDCDAWVNDWKAIELYLKHAKIRN
;
A
#
# COMPACT_ATOMS: atom_id res chain seq x y z
N MET A 1 -15.30 -2.29 11.88
CA MET A 1 -14.61 -1.61 10.77
C MET A 1 -13.22 -1.14 11.21
N LYS A 2 -12.20 -1.39 10.40
CA LYS A 2 -10.84 -1.00 10.74
C LYS A 2 -10.64 0.50 10.49
N LYS A 3 -10.02 1.19 11.45
CA LYS A 3 -9.83 2.64 11.38
C LYS A 3 -8.55 3.04 10.66
N ASN A 4 -7.53 2.20 10.75
CA ASN A 4 -6.20 2.50 10.21
C ASN A 4 -5.87 1.55 9.09
N VAL A 5 -5.06 2.00 8.14
CA VAL A 5 -4.71 1.19 6.98
C VAL A 5 -3.22 1.30 6.66
N ILE A 6 -2.62 0.17 6.31
CA ILE A 6 -1.28 0.11 5.74
C ILE A 6 -1.47 0.01 4.24
N VAL A 7 -0.82 0.88 3.49
CA VAL A 7 -0.90 0.92 2.03
C VAL A 7 0.47 0.70 1.44
N SER A 8 0.54 -0.12 0.40
CA SER A 8 1.76 -0.31 -0.38
C SER A 8 1.39 -0.37 -1.85
N LEU A 9 2.41 -0.38 -2.70
CA LEU A 9 2.24 -0.42 -4.14
C LEU A 9 3.26 -1.37 -4.73
N ALA A 10 2.87 -2.14 -5.74
CA ALA A 10 3.80 -3.02 -6.44
C ALA A 10 3.35 -3.29 -7.86
N ASP A 11 4.31 -3.64 -8.70
CA ASP A 11 4.06 -4.21 -10.01
C ASP A 11 4.40 -5.71 -9.99
N ALA A 12 4.32 -6.37 -11.14
CA ALA A 12 4.59 -7.79 -11.24
C ALA A 12 6.01 -8.16 -10.81
N ASN A 13 6.98 -7.29 -11.08
CA ASN A 13 8.38 -7.56 -10.75
C ASN A 13 8.64 -7.50 -9.25
N TYR A 14 7.93 -6.65 -8.53
CA TYR A 14 8.07 -6.48 -7.09
C TYR A 14 7.10 -7.31 -6.28
N TYR A 15 6.24 -8.08 -6.93
CA TYR A 15 5.25 -8.89 -6.24
C TYR A 15 5.86 -9.83 -5.18
N PRO A 16 7.00 -10.52 -5.43
CA PRO A 16 7.60 -11.35 -4.39
C PRO A 16 7.99 -10.59 -3.14
N LEU A 17 8.49 -9.36 -3.30
CA LEU A 17 8.83 -8.50 -2.16
C LEU A 17 7.57 -8.05 -1.41
N LEU A 18 6.50 -7.72 -2.16
CA LEU A 18 5.23 -7.36 -1.55
C LEU A 18 4.66 -8.50 -0.69
N THR A 19 4.74 -9.74 -1.17
CA THR A 19 4.25 -10.88 -0.40
C THR A 19 5.02 -11.06 0.90
N GLU A 20 6.32 -10.81 0.87
CA GLU A 20 7.15 -10.88 2.07
C GLU A 20 6.78 -9.77 3.06
N LEU A 21 6.52 -8.56 2.58
CA LEU A 21 6.06 -7.47 3.43
C LEU A 21 4.74 -7.84 4.11
N ILE A 22 3.77 -8.32 3.34
CA ILE A 22 2.46 -8.70 3.87
C ILE A 22 2.61 -9.79 4.94
N ASN A 23 3.43 -10.79 4.67
CA ASN A 23 3.69 -11.85 5.64
C ASN A 23 4.34 -11.30 6.92
N SER A 24 5.26 -10.33 6.79
CA SER A 24 5.90 -9.72 7.95
C SER A 24 4.89 -8.96 8.82
N ILE A 25 3.89 -8.34 8.21
CA ILE A 25 2.81 -7.66 8.93
C ILE A 25 1.89 -8.67 9.61
N LYS A 26 1.45 -9.68 8.86
CA LYS A 26 0.44 -10.63 9.34
C LYS A 26 0.93 -11.57 10.43
N ARG A 27 2.23 -11.73 10.61
CA ARG A 27 2.76 -12.54 11.72
C ARG A 27 2.48 -11.91 13.08
N PHE A 28 2.14 -10.62 13.13
CA PHE A 28 1.78 -9.95 14.36
C PHE A 28 0.27 -10.05 14.58
N GLU A 29 -0.13 -10.52 15.75
CA GLU A 29 -1.55 -10.66 16.06
C GLU A 29 -2.29 -9.33 16.01
N LYS A 30 -1.64 -8.26 16.42
CA LYS A 30 -2.21 -6.90 16.41
C LYS A 30 -2.54 -6.40 15.02
N SER A 31 -2.00 -7.03 13.97
CA SER A 31 -2.30 -6.65 12.59
C SER A 31 -3.76 -6.87 12.21
N ARG A 32 -4.49 -7.67 12.97
CA ARG A 32 -5.90 -7.96 12.71
C ARG A 32 -6.77 -6.71 12.75
N ASP A 33 -6.33 -5.69 13.50
CA ASP A 33 -7.09 -4.45 13.66
C ASP A 33 -6.75 -3.39 12.61
N ILE A 34 -5.80 -3.68 11.72
CA ILE A 34 -5.35 -2.74 10.70
C ILE A 34 -5.62 -3.33 9.32
N ALA A 35 -6.22 -2.52 8.44
CA ALA A 35 -6.45 -2.93 7.07
C ALA A 35 -5.14 -2.91 6.29
N ILE A 36 -5.04 -3.77 5.29
CA ILE A 36 -3.94 -3.76 4.34
C ILE A 36 -4.55 -3.55 2.97
N CYS A 37 -4.17 -2.48 2.29
CA CYS A 37 -4.67 -2.15 0.97
C CYS A 37 -3.50 -1.97 0.01
N ILE A 38 -3.65 -2.44 -1.20
CA ILE A 38 -2.56 -2.45 -2.18
C ILE A 38 -2.97 -1.68 -3.43
N LEU A 39 -2.07 -0.84 -3.89
CA LEU A 39 -2.18 -0.17 -5.18
C LEU A 39 -1.48 -1.02 -6.23
N ASP A 40 -2.21 -1.38 -7.26
CA ASP A 40 -1.72 -2.20 -8.38
C ASP A 40 -1.07 -1.28 -9.41
N ALA A 41 0.24 -1.40 -9.54
CA ALA A 41 1.02 -0.64 -10.53
C ALA A 41 1.44 -1.51 -11.71
N GLY A 42 0.83 -2.67 -11.88
CA GLY A 42 1.13 -3.58 -12.98
C GLY A 42 1.21 -5.04 -12.56
N LEU A 43 0.37 -5.45 -11.61
CA LEU A 43 0.28 -6.86 -11.21
C LEU A 43 -0.41 -7.68 -12.29
N SER A 44 -0.02 -8.96 -12.41
CA SER A 44 -0.71 -9.89 -13.30
C SER A 44 -2.06 -10.29 -12.69
N ASP A 45 -2.95 -10.83 -13.51
CA ASP A 45 -4.27 -11.29 -13.03
C ASP A 45 -4.13 -12.39 -11.99
N GLN A 46 -3.18 -13.30 -12.18
CA GLN A 46 -2.92 -14.35 -11.21
C GLN A 46 -2.43 -13.78 -9.88
N GLN A 47 -1.52 -12.81 -9.92
CA GLN A 47 -1.01 -12.16 -8.72
C GLN A 47 -2.12 -11.43 -7.97
N LYS A 48 -2.99 -10.73 -8.68
CA LYS A 48 -4.14 -10.05 -8.05
C LYS A 48 -5.08 -11.05 -7.40
N SER A 49 -5.32 -12.17 -8.05
CA SER A 49 -6.19 -13.22 -7.50
C SER A 49 -5.61 -13.79 -6.20
N GLU A 50 -4.32 -14.10 -6.19
CA GLU A 50 -3.65 -14.60 -4.98
C GLU A 50 -3.67 -13.56 -3.87
N LEU A 51 -3.40 -12.31 -4.21
CA LEU A 51 -3.30 -11.22 -3.26
C LEU A 51 -4.66 -10.89 -2.61
N SER A 52 -5.73 -10.99 -3.38
CA SER A 52 -7.07 -10.64 -2.90
C SER A 52 -7.51 -11.42 -1.68
N SER A 53 -6.97 -12.63 -1.47
CA SER A 53 -7.27 -13.42 -0.29
C SER A 53 -6.46 -13.00 0.94
N LYS A 54 -5.46 -12.15 0.76
CA LYS A 54 -4.52 -11.77 1.82
C LYS A 54 -4.69 -10.34 2.30
N VAL A 55 -5.34 -9.49 1.51
CA VAL A 55 -5.47 -8.06 1.80
C VAL A 55 -6.92 -7.63 1.76
N ASP A 56 -7.21 -6.44 2.29
CA ASP A 56 -8.59 -5.95 2.38
C ASP A 56 -9.09 -5.36 1.06
N GLU A 57 -8.24 -4.64 0.32
CA GLU A 57 -8.61 -4.08 -0.98
C GLU A 57 -7.40 -3.97 -1.89
N ILE A 58 -7.67 -4.03 -3.19
CA ILE A 58 -6.67 -3.78 -4.24
C ILE A 58 -7.32 -2.81 -5.23
N LYS A 59 -6.63 -1.72 -5.53
CA LYS A 59 -7.09 -0.76 -6.53
C LYS A 59 -5.96 -0.43 -7.49
N SER A 60 -6.30 -0.15 -8.74
CA SER A 60 -5.30 0.24 -9.73
C SER A 60 -4.74 1.62 -9.39
N ALA A 61 -3.42 1.73 -9.41
CA ALA A 61 -2.78 3.02 -9.23
C ALA A 61 -2.94 3.84 -10.50
N GLU A 62 -3.34 5.09 -10.34
CA GLU A 62 -3.55 6.00 -11.46
C GLU A 62 -2.67 7.23 -11.30
N TRP A 63 -2.47 7.95 -12.39
CA TRP A 63 -1.80 9.24 -12.33
C TRP A 63 -2.84 10.28 -11.92
N ASP A 64 -2.66 10.86 -10.75
CA ASP A 64 -3.57 11.88 -10.23
C ASP A 64 -3.29 13.26 -10.80
N ILE A 65 -2.15 13.40 -11.48
CA ILE A 65 -1.82 14.60 -12.23
C ILE A 65 -1.47 14.20 -13.65
N GLU A 66 -1.75 15.07 -14.60
CA GLU A 66 -1.44 14.80 -15.99
C GLU A 66 0.05 14.98 -16.22
N VAL A 67 0.71 13.92 -16.71
CA VAL A 67 2.14 13.92 -17.01
C VAL A 67 2.32 13.40 -18.44
N PRO A 68 3.08 14.10 -19.29
CA PRO A 68 3.34 13.60 -20.63
C PRO A 68 3.99 12.23 -20.62
N ASP A 69 3.54 11.34 -21.50
CA ASP A 69 4.01 9.96 -21.56
C ASP A 69 5.53 9.84 -21.69
N ASN A 70 6.15 10.75 -22.43
CA ASN A 70 7.60 10.70 -22.60
C ASN A 70 8.37 10.99 -21.30
N LYS A 71 7.71 11.60 -20.31
CA LYS A 71 8.35 11.87 -19.02
C LYS A 71 8.18 10.73 -18.03
N ILE A 72 7.16 9.89 -18.22
CA ILE A 72 6.91 8.77 -17.30
C ILE A 72 7.45 7.45 -17.82
N LYS A 73 7.77 7.38 -19.10
CA LYS A 73 8.30 6.17 -19.70
C LYS A 73 9.61 5.77 -19.00
N GLY A 74 9.65 4.55 -18.46
CA GLY A 74 10.79 4.07 -17.70
C GLY A 74 10.89 4.62 -16.29
N ARG A 75 9.90 5.41 -15.86
CA ARG A 75 9.88 6.03 -14.53
C ARG A 75 8.59 5.70 -13.79
N GLU A 76 8.22 4.44 -13.82
CA GLU A 76 6.98 3.97 -13.18
C GLU A 76 6.97 4.24 -11.67
N TRP A 77 8.15 4.38 -11.07
CA TRP A 77 8.28 4.72 -9.67
C TRP A 77 7.64 6.08 -9.32
N LEU A 78 7.49 6.98 -10.31
CA LEU A 78 6.83 8.26 -10.10
C LEU A 78 5.36 8.09 -9.70
N LYS A 79 4.73 7.02 -10.17
CA LYS A 79 3.35 6.71 -9.81
C LYS A 79 3.22 6.50 -8.29
N SER A 80 4.21 5.87 -7.68
CA SER A 80 4.25 5.69 -6.23
C SER A 80 4.28 7.04 -5.50
N GLN A 81 5.11 7.97 -5.98
CA GLN A 81 5.23 9.29 -5.36
C GLN A 81 3.92 10.09 -5.43
N VAL A 82 3.27 10.04 -6.58
CA VAL A 82 1.99 10.73 -6.77
C VAL A 82 0.89 10.09 -5.92
N SER A 83 0.83 8.76 -5.93
CA SER A 83 -0.21 8.02 -5.20
C SER A 83 -0.18 8.27 -3.70
N ARG A 84 1.00 8.46 -3.11
CA ARG A 84 1.13 8.72 -1.67
C ARG A 84 0.36 9.96 -1.23
N ALA A 85 0.30 10.98 -2.08
CA ALA A 85 -0.39 12.23 -1.75
C ALA A 85 -1.90 12.07 -1.79
N PHE A 86 -2.41 11.03 -2.43
CA PHE A 86 -3.84 10.86 -2.69
C PHE A 86 -4.42 9.57 -2.10
N LEU A 87 -3.80 9.02 -1.06
CA LEU A 87 -4.29 7.78 -0.43
C LEU A 87 -5.76 7.83 -0.01
N PRO A 88 -6.26 8.94 0.57
CA PRO A 88 -7.69 8.99 0.89
C PRO A 88 -8.61 8.92 -0.32
N LYS A 89 -8.13 9.28 -1.50
CA LYS A 89 -8.91 9.16 -2.74
C LYS A 89 -9.10 7.69 -3.12
N TYR A 90 -8.06 6.86 -2.95
CA TYR A 90 -8.13 5.45 -3.27
C TYR A 90 -8.86 4.64 -2.20
N PHE A 91 -8.61 4.97 -0.94
CA PHE A 91 -9.16 4.23 0.20
C PHE A 91 -9.74 5.23 1.21
N PRO A 92 -10.97 5.73 0.98
CA PRO A 92 -11.49 6.91 1.70
C PRO A 92 -11.94 6.69 3.14
N ASP A 93 -12.15 5.46 3.56
CA ASP A 93 -12.86 5.18 4.82
C ASP A 93 -11.97 5.01 6.05
N TYR A 94 -10.72 5.45 5.98
CA TYR A 94 -9.78 5.26 7.07
C TYR A 94 -9.40 6.59 7.73
N GLU A 95 -9.07 6.52 9.03
CA GLU A 95 -8.65 7.69 9.79
C GLU A 95 -7.16 7.97 9.60
N LYS A 96 -6.34 6.92 9.58
CA LYS A 96 -4.89 7.06 9.46
C LYS A 96 -4.36 6.14 8.38
N TYR A 97 -3.38 6.65 7.63
CA TYR A 97 -2.77 5.96 6.52
C TYR A 97 -1.28 5.81 6.76
N LEU A 98 -0.78 4.59 6.73
CA LEU A 98 0.65 4.31 6.84
C LEU A 98 1.14 3.72 5.52
N TRP A 99 2.02 4.44 4.86
CA TRP A 99 2.65 3.93 3.64
C TRP A 99 3.89 3.12 4.00
N ILE A 100 4.00 1.92 3.47
CA ILE A 100 5.20 1.09 3.61
C ILE A 100 5.60 0.61 2.22
N ASP A 101 6.84 0.89 1.83
CA ASP A 101 7.35 0.44 0.54
C ASP A 101 7.37 -1.09 0.49
N CYS A 102 7.08 -1.66 -0.69
CA CYS A 102 6.93 -3.11 -0.83
C CYS A 102 8.21 -3.90 -0.55
N ASP A 103 9.37 -3.26 -0.62
CA ASP A 103 10.65 -3.89 -0.30
C ASP A 103 11.05 -3.78 1.18
N ALA A 104 10.17 -3.22 2.00
CA ALA A 104 10.40 -3.11 3.44
C ALA A 104 9.86 -4.33 4.20
N TRP A 105 10.25 -4.44 5.46
CA TRP A 105 9.78 -5.49 6.37
C TRP A 105 9.38 -4.88 7.69
N VAL A 106 8.36 -5.47 8.32
CA VAL A 106 7.98 -5.08 9.68
C VAL A 106 8.63 -6.06 10.65
N ASN A 107 9.66 -5.61 11.33
CA ASN A 107 10.38 -6.43 12.31
C ASN A 107 9.83 -6.28 13.72
N ASP A 108 9.28 -5.12 14.05
CA ASP A 108 8.79 -4.81 15.39
C ASP A 108 7.48 -4.03 15.26
N TRP A 109 6.43 -4.55 15.88
CA TRP A 109 5.13 -3.89 15.82
C TRP A 109 5.12 -2.53 16.50
N LYS A 110 6.06 -2.28 17.42
CA LYS A 110 6.18 -0.95 18.06
C LYS A 110 6.41 0.16 17.05
N ALA A 111 7.11 -0.13 15.96
CA ALA A 111 7.32 0.86 14.90
C ALA A 111 5.99 1.27 14.27
N ILE A 112 5.11 0.30 14.03
CA ILE A 112 3.79 0.57 13.48
C ILE A 112 2.96 1.41 14.47
N GLU A 113 2.98 1.04 15.73
CA GLU A 113 2.23 1.77 16.76
C GLU A 113 2.70 3.23 16.87
N LEU A 114 4.01 3.47 16.82
CA LEU A 114 4.57 4.81 16.89
C LEU A 114 4.16 5.65 15.68
N TYR A 115 4.20 5.07 14.48
CA TYR A 115 3.77 5.76 13.28
C TYR A 115 2.31 6.15 13.34
N LEU A 116 1.45 5.23 13.75
CA LEU A 116 0.01 5.50 13.84
C LEU A 116 -0.31 6.52 14.93
N LYS A 117 0.42 6.47 16.04
CA LYS A 117 0.22 7.44 17.13
C LYS A 117 0.50 8.87 16.69
N HIS A 118 1.48 9.07 15.83
CA HIS A 118 1.90 10.39 15.38
C HIS A 118 1.36 10.77 14.01
N ALA A 119 0.64 9.89 13.35
CA ALA A 119 0.06 10.18 12.04
C ALA A 119 -1.07 11.19 12.17
N LYS A 120 -1.16 12.09 11.20
CA LYS A 120 -2.26 13.05 11.15
C LYS A 120 -3.53 12.37 10.66
N ILE A 121 -4.65 12.72 11.27
CA ILE A 121 -5.94 12.26 10.81
C ILE A 121 -6.29 12.99 9.52
N ARG A 122 -6.74 12.24 8.52
CA ARG A 122 -7.16 12.80 7.23
C ARG A 122 -8.64 13.05 7.25
N ASN A 123 -9.01 14.25 6.90
CA ASN A 123 -10.41 14.63 6.78
C ASN A 123 -10.84 14.66 5.32
#